data_e8ce083a2c8ff356a40112d154a29ca9
#
_entry.id   e8ce083a2c8ff356a40112d154a29ca9
#
_cell.length_a   1.000
_cell.length_b   1.000
_cell.length_c   1.000
_cell.angle_alpha   90.00
_cell.angle_beta   90.00
_cell.angle_gamma   90.00
#
_symmetry.space_group_name_H-M   'P 1'
#
loop_
_entity.id
_entity.type
_entity.pdbx_description
1 polymer ?
#
loop_
_entity_poly.entity_id
_entity_poly.type
_entity_poly.pdbx_seq_one_letter_code
_entity_poly.pdbx_strand_id
1 'polypeptide(L)'
;MSAVAAAVLKSIHGTAVPLRGVAASGRLTGLLFELSVEQTFENAGQKNIEAVYTFPVPHRAVLLGLELEIGERKLSAVAVRKQAASKRYEEAIDEGNTAALLEQAGDGLYTLSLGNLLAGERAVIRYRYAELLDRHEDHIRLCVPTVIAPRYGNAADHGLQPHQVPGVDML
;
A
#
# COMPACT_ATOMS: atom_id res chain seq x y z
N MET A 1 -14.67 -20.33 4.24
CA MET A 1 -14.75 -19.09 3.43
C MET A 1 -13.36 -18.50 3.44
N SER A 2 -12.64 -18.59 2.32
CA SER A 2 -11.29 -18.06 2.20
C SER A 2 -11.35 -16.54 2.30
N ALA A 3 -10.66 -15.95 3.28
CA ALA A 3 -10.58 -14.51 3.41
C ALA A 3 -9.75 -13.95 2.25
N VAL A 4 -10.43 -13.32 1.30
CA VAL A 4 -9.77 -12.59 0.22
C VAL A 4 -9.10 -11.38 0.87
N ALA A 5 -7.76 -11.31 0.79
CA ALA A 5 -7.02 -10.22 1.40
C ALA A 5 -7.21 -8.94 0.55
N ALA A 6 -8.01 -8.02 1.04
CA ALA A 6 -8.07 -6.64 0.54
C ALA A 6 -6.73 -5.92 0.81
N ALA A 7 -6.51 -4.76 0.19
CA ALA A 7 -5.44 -3.86 0.61
C ALA A 7 -5.56 -3.61 2.13
N VAL A 8 -4.54 -3.96 2.89
CA VAL A 8 -4.62 -4.04 4.36
C VAL A 8 -3.45 -3.29 4.99
N LEU A 9 -3.75 -2.48 5.99
CA LEU A 9 -2.77 -1.95 6.92
C LEU A 9 -2.69 -2.91 8.13
N LYS A 10 -1.50 -3.43 8.39
CA LYS A 10 -1.24 -4.31 9.54
C LYS A 10 -0.11 -3.75 10.39
N SER A 11 -0.21 -3.89 11.71
CA SER A 11 0.96 -3.68 12.58
C SER A 11 2.04 -4.70 12.24
N ILE A 12 3.30 -4.40 12.55
CA ILE A 12 4.42 -5.34 12.37
C ILE A 12 4.23 -6.66 13.14
N HIS A 13 3.34 -6.68 14.14
CA HIS A 13 2.93 -7.86 14.89
C HIS A 13 1.72 -8.60 14.26
N GLY A 14 1.28 -8.19 13.04
CA GLY A 14 0.22 -8.86 12.30
C GLY A 14 -1.21 -8.42 12.63
N THR A 15 -1.41 -7.52 13.60
CA THR A 15 -2.75 -7.01 13.93
C THR A 15 -3.25 -6.06 12.84
N ALA A 16 -4.45 -6.31 12.31
CA ALA A 16 -5.05 -5.44 11.32
C ALA A 16 -5.44 -4.08 11.93
N VAL A 17 -5.08 -3.00 11.25
CA VAL A 17 -5.51 -1.65 11.57
C VAL A 17 -6.84 -1.38 10.86
N PRO A 18 -7.90 -0.98 11.56
CA PRO A 18 -9.21 -0.80 10.96
C PRO A 18 -9.23 0.20 9.81
N LEU A 19 -9.78 -0.22 8.68
CA LEU A 19 -10.11 0.65 7.55
C LEU A 19 -11.42 1.38 7.87
N ARG A 20 -11.40 2.71 7.81
CA ARG A 20 -12.54 3.59 8.13
C ARG A 20 -13.24 4.14 6.90
N GLY A 21 -12.52 4.28 5.80
CA GLY A 21 -13.09 4.81 4.57
C GLY A 21 -12.23 4.53 3.36
N VAL A 22 -12.88 4.46 2.21
CA VAL A 22 -12.25 4.34 0.89
C VAL A 22 -12.93 5.30 -0.06
N ALA A 23 -12.15 6.09 -0.79
CA ALA A 23 -12.62 6.86 -1.93
C ALA A 23 -11.72 6.54 -3.15
N ALA A 24 -12.33 6.41 -4.32
CA ALA A 24 -11.62 6.19 -5.56
C ALA A 24 -12.19 7.09 -6.65
N SER A 25 -11.32 7.72 -7.43
CA SER A 25 -11.68 8.59 -8.54
C SER A 25 -10.82 8.28 -9.74
N GLY A 26 -11.45 7.96 -10.86
CA GLY A 26 -10.78 7.59 -12.09
C GLY A 26 -11.08 8.53 -13.25
N ARG A 27 -10.12 8.71 -14.15
CA ARG A 27 -10.25 9.46 -15.41
C ARG A 27 -9.76 8.59 -16.56
N LEU A 28 -10.56 8.50 -17.61
CA LEU A 28 -10.18 7.87 -18.88
C LEU A 28 -10.05 8.95 -19.94
N THR A 29 -8.87 9.05 -20.57
CA THR A 29 -8.60 9.98 -21.68
C THR A 29 -8.02 9.18 -22.84
N GLY A 30 -8.84 8.95 -23.87
CA GLY A 30 -8.51 7.97 -24.91
C GLY A 30 -8.36 6.57 -24.29
N LEU A 31 -7.16 6.01 -24.36
CA LEU A 31 -6.82 4.72 -23.73
C LEU A 31 -6.03 4.89 -22.42
N LEU A 32 -5.67 6.11 -22.05
CA LEU A 32 -4.98 6.36 -20.78
C LEU A 32 -5.99 6.44 -19.64
N PHE A 33 -5.87 5.51 -18.70
CA PHE A 33 -6.66 5.49 -17.48
C PHE A 33 -5.79 5.90 -16.29
N GLU A 34 -6.24 6.88 -15.53
CA GLU A 34 -5.64 7.31 -14.28
C GLU A 34 -6.61 7.03 -13.13
N LEU A 35 -6.11 6.45 -12.04
CA LEU A 35 -6.89 6.23 -10.81
C LEU A 35 -6.18 6.87 -9.63
N SER A 36 -6.96 7.60 -8.83
CA SER A 36 -6.58 8.06 -7.49
C SER A 36 -7.40 7.28 -6.47
N VAL A 37 -6.71 6.70 -5.48
CA VAL A 37 -7.33 5.96 -4.37
C VAL A 37 -6.93 6.64 -3.07
N GLU A 38 -7.91 6.86 -2.20
CA GLU A 38 -7.72 7.32 -0.84
C GLU A 38 -8.27 6.28 0.13
N GLN A 39 -7.47 5.94 1.13
CA GLN A 39 -7.89 5.03 2.20
C GLN A 39 -7.55 5.65 3.56
N THR A 40 -8.52 5.61 4.45
CA THR A 40 -8.39 6.12 5.83
C THR A 40 -8.37 4.95 6.79
N PHE A 41 -7.32 4.87 7.59
CA PHE A 41 -7.14 3.91 8.67
C PHE A 41 -7.09 4.62 10.01
N GLU A 42 -7.37 3.90 11.09
CA GLU A 42 -7.31 4.45 12.45
C GLU A 42 -6.69 3.42 13.41
N ASN A 43 -5.67 3.85 14.13
CA ASN A 43 -5.14 3.04 15.23
C ASN A 43 -6.11 3.11 16.41
N ALA A 44 -7.08 2.19 16.44
CA ALA A 44 -8.07 2.11 17.52
C ALA A 44 -7.51 1.51 18.82
N GLY A 45 -6.22 1.15 18.86
CA GLY A 45 -5.53 0.62 20.04
C GLY A 45 -5.14 1.72 21.02
N GLN A 46 -4.58 1.29 22.17
CA GLN A 46 -4.10 2.19 23.22
C GLN A 46 -2.56 2.41 23.17
N LYS A 47 -1.89 1.82 22.20
CA LYS A 47 -0.44 1.90 22.04
C LYS A 47 -0.09 2.42 20.65
N ASN A 48 1.05 3.10 20.57
CA ASN A 48 1.66 3.45 19.30
C ASN A 48 2.07 2.17 18.57
N ILE A 49 1.90 2.18 17.27
CA ILE A 49 2.23 1.02 16.43
C ILE A 49 3.11 1.43 15.25
N GLU A 50 3.91 0.51 14.83
CA GLU A 50 4.52 0.50 13.52
C GLU A 50 3.67 -0.41 12.62
N ALA A 51 3.37 0.03 11.42
CA ALA A 51 2.44 -0.65 10.54
C ALA A 51 2.95 -0.76 9.11
N VAL A 52 2.51 -1.78 8.40
CA VAL A 52 2.81 -2.00 6.98
C VAL A 52 1.51 -2.02 6.19
N TYR A 53 1.44 -1.18 5.18
CA TYR A 53 0.36 -1.13 4.23
C TYR A 53 0.79 -1.79 2.93
N THR A 54 0.07 -2.80 2.49
CA THR A 54 0.32 -3.50 1.22
C THR A 54 -0.86 -3.27 0.29
N PHE A 55 -0.59 -2.85 -0.95
CA PHE A 55 -1.61 -2.57 -1.94
C PHE A 55 -1.21 -3.00 -3.35
N PRO A 56 -2.17 -3.49 -4.14
CA PRO A 56 -1.95 -3.86 -5.52
C PRO A 56 -2.23 -2.70 -6.47
N VAL A 57 -1.50 -2.65 -7.57
CA VAL A 57 -1.85 -1.90 -8.77
C VAL A 57 -1.88 -2.85 -9.97
N PRO A 58 -2.55 -2.53 -11.09
CA PRO A 58 -2.51 -3.38 -12.28
C PRO A 58 -1.06 -3.63 -12.73
N HIS A 59 -0.78 -4.83 -13.23
CA HIS A 59 0.59 -5.25 -13.62
C HIS A 59 1.28 -4.29 -14.60
N ARG A 60 0.50 -3.65 -15.49
CA ARG A 60 1.02 -2.71 -16.50
C ARG A 60 0.91 -1.25 -16.07
N ALA A 61 0.41 -1.00 -14.88
CA ALA A 61 0.26 0.34 -14.36
C ALA A 61 1.58 0.91 -13.82
N VAL A 62 1.71 2.21 -13.94
CA VAL A 62 2.81 2.97 -13.35
C VAL A 62 2.28 3.74 -12.14
N LEU A 63 2.89 3.54 -10.99
CA LEU A 63 2.59 4.32 -9.79
C LEU A 63 3.12 5.75 -9.99
N LEU A 64 2.21 6.73 -10.03
CA LEU A 64 2.53 8.14 -10.27
C LEU A 64 2.92 8.89 -9.00
N GLY A 65 2.44 8.43 -7.85
CA GLY A 65 2.77 9.04 -6.57
C GLY A 65 1.99 8.43 -5.43
N LEU A 66 2.51 8.64 -4.22
CA LEU A 66 1.90 8.24 -2.97
C LEU A 66 2.08 9.36 -1.95
N GLU A 67 1.01 9.70 -1.28
CA GLU A 67 0.97 10.66 -0.17
C GLU A 67 0.44 9.95 1.08
N LEU A 68 1.04 10.25 2.21
CA LEU A 68 0.65 9.78 3.53
C LEU A 68 0.38 10.98 4.41
N GLU A 69 -0.79 11.02 5.03
CA GLU A 69 -1.16 12.02 6.02
C GLU A 69 -1.44 11.31 7.34
N ILE A 70 -0.72 11.66 8.40
CA ILE A 70 -0.88 11.10 9.75
C ILE A 70 -1.08 12.27 10.71
N GLY A 71 -2.30 12.42 11.25
CA GLY A 71 -2.67 13.59 12.02
C GLY A 71 -2.46 14.87 11.20
N GLU A 72 -1.62 15.78 11.66
CA GLU A 72 -1.27 17.03 10.95
C GLU A 72 -0.03 16.88 10.04
N ARG A 73 0.61 15.73 10.03
CA ARG A 73 1.86 15.45 9.30
C ARG A 73 1.57 14.91 7.91
N LYS A 74 2.14 15.55 6.89
CA LYS A 74 2.04 15.11 5.49
C LYS A 74 3.39 14.67 4.99
N LEU A 75 3.45 13.46 4.48
CA LEU A 75 4.63 12.83 3.90
C LEU A 75 4.32 12.45 2.46
N SER A 76 5.21 12.79 1.54
CA SER A 76 5.12 12.34 0.15
C SER A 76 6.22 11.30 -0.07
N ALA A 77 5.83 10.13 -0.59
CA ALA A 77 6.81 9.12 -0.93
C ALA A 77 7.51 9.51 -2.23
N VAL A 78 8.83 9.63 -2.16
CA VAL A 78 9.70 9.83 -3.31
C VAL A 78 10.39 8.51 -3.61
N ALA A 79 10.44 8.12 -4.89
CA ALA A 79 11.19 6.96 -5.32
C ALA A 79 12.69 7.19 -5.08
N VAL A 80 13.25 6.54 -4.06
CA VAL A 80 14.68 6.61 -3.69
C VAL A 80 15.28 5.21 -3.83
N ARG A 81 16.58 5.13 -4.07
CA ARG A 81 17.30 3.84 -4.08
C ARG A 81 17.09 3.13 -2.74
N LYS A 82 16.76 1.84 -2.78
CA LYS A 82 16.33 1.02 -1.62
C LYS A 82 17.19 1.22 -0.37
N GLN A 83 18.52 1.14 -0.49
CA GLN A 83 19.44 1.26 0.67
C GLN A 83 19.41 2.64 1.35
N ALA A 84 19.31 3.72 0.56
CA ALA A 84 19.26 5.08 1.12
C ALA A 84 17.90 5.38 1.76
N ALA A 85 16.84 4.80 1.24
CA ALA A 85 15.50 4.93 1.80
C ALA A 85 15.36 4.21 3.14
N SER A 86 15.85 2.97 3.24
CA SER A 86 15.81 2.16 4.47
C SER A 86 16.58 2.84 5.61
N LYS A 87 17.79 3.34 5.33
CA LYS A 87 18.61 4.02 6.35
C LYS A 87 17.91 5.27 6.92
N ARG A 88 17.34 6.11 6.06
CA ARG A 88 16.59 7.32 6.48
C ARG A 88 15.33 6.97 7.27
N TYR A 89 14.67 5.87 6.91
CA TYR A 89 13.50 5.37 7.63
C TYR A 89 13.88 4.95 9.05
N GLU A 90 14.93 4.14 9.20
CA GLU A 90 15.42 3.67 10.50
C GLU A 90 15.86 4.85 11.39
N GLU A 91 16.68 5.77 10.88
CA GLU A 91 17.11 6.96 11.60
C GLU A 91 15.91 7.79 12.11
N ALA A 92 14.88 8.01 11.28
CA ALA A 92 13.70 8.75 11.68
C ALA A 92 12.86 8.04 12.74
N ILE A 93 12.74 6.71 12.68
CA ILE A 93 12.06 5.91 13.71
C ILE A 93 12.79 6.00 15.04
N ASP A 94 14.12 5.86 15.05
CA ASP A 94 14.95 5.93 16.27
C ASP A 94 14.85 7.30 16.94
N GLU A 95 14.67 8.36 16.16
CA GLU A 95 14.43 9.72 16.65
C GLU A 95 12.99 9.96 17.13
N GLY A 96 12.11 8.94 17.03
CA GLY A 96 10.68 9.05 17.39
C GLY A 96 9.84 9.83 16.36
N ASN A 97 10.40 10.12 15.19
CA ASN A 97 9.70 10.82 14.11
C ASN A 97 8.80 9.85 13.33
N THR A 98 7.74 10.38 12.73
CA THR A 98 6.95 9.62 11.76
C THR A 98 7.75 9.49 10.48
N ALA A 99 7.92 8.24 10.04
CA ALA A 99 8.62 7.93 8.81
C ALA A 99 7.76 7.03 7.90
N ALA A 100 8.01 7.08 6.61
CA ALA A 100 7.36 6.24 5.62
C ALA A 100 8.38 5.75 4.60
N LEU A 101 8.38 4.44 4.37
CA LEU A 101 9.21 3.78 3.36
C LEU A 101 8.31 3.05 2.37
N LEU A 102 8.38 3.47 1.09
CA LEU A 102 7.66 2.82 0.00
C LEU A 102 8.61 1.91 -0.77
N GLU A 103 8.24 0.65 -0.90
CA GLU A 103 8.98 -0.36 -1.64
C GLU A 103 8.08 -1.06 -2.66
N GLN A 104 8.63 -1.39 -3.81
CA GLN A 104 7.98 -2.30 -4.74
C GLN A 104 8.35 -3.73 -4.35
N ALA A 105 7.35 -4.48 -3.88
CA ALA A 105 7.48 -5.84 -3.37
C ALA A 105 7.33 -6.92 -4.46
N GLY A 106 7.17 -6.51 -5.71
CA GLY A 106 7.00 -7.37 -6.87
C GLY A 106 6.15 -6.68 -7.93
N ASP A 107 5.91 -7.34 -9.06
CA ASP A 107 5.12 -6.77 -10.15
C ASP A 107 3.71 -6.39 -9.69
N GLY A 108 3.42 -5.10 -9.72
CA GLY A 108 2.14 -4.54 -9.33
C GLY A 108 1.81 -4.66 -7.82
N LEU A 109 2.78 -4.95 -6.96
CA LEU A 109 2.60 -4.99 -5.52
C LEU A 109 3.55 -4.01 -4.84
N TYR A 110 3.00 -3.15 -3.99
CA TYR A 110 3.74 -2.15 -3.24
C TYR A 110 3.49 -2.30 -1.75
N THR A 111 4.51 -2.02 -0.96
CA THR A 111 4.45 -1.94 0.50
C THR A 111 4.89 -0.57 0.97
N LEU A 112 4.15 -0.02 1.92
CA LEU A 112 4.45 1.22 2.60
C LEU A 112 4.60 0.92 4.09
N SER A 113 5.81 1.08 4.62
CA SER A 113 6.06 0.98 6.06
C SER A 113 5.81 2.34 6.71
N LEU A 114 5.01 2.32 7.77
CA LEU A 114 4.65 3.50 8.56
C LEU A 114 5.16 3.32 9.99
N GLY A 115 6.04 4.21 10.40
CA GLY A 115 6.51 4.26 11.78
C GLY A 115 5.70 5.23 12.64
N ASN A 116 5.58 4.92 13.93
CA ASN A 116 5.00 5.79 14.95
C ASN A 116 3.58 6.32 14.66
N LEU A 117 2.65 5.43 14.29
CA LEU A 117 1.21 5.74 14.28
C LEU A 117 0.70 5.69 15.72
N LEU A 118 0.37 6.84 16.28
CA LEU A 118 -0.01 6.99 17.68
C LEU A 118 -1.38 6.35 17.97
N ALA A 119 -1.63 6.05 19.24
CA ALA A 119 -2.94 5.57 19.71
C ALA A 119 -4.05 6.59 19.35
N GLY A 120 -5.14 6.13 18.74
CA GLY A 120 -6.27 6.95 18.29
C GLY A 120 -5.99 7.78 17.04
N GLU A 121 -4.78 7.73 16.48
CA GLU A 121 -4.40 8.54 15.31
C GLU A 121 -4.91 7.93 14.01
N ARG A 122 -5.21 8.80 13.04
CA ARG A 122 -5.63 8.42 11.70
C ARG A 122 -4.47 8.54 10.71
N ALA A 123 -4.38 7.56 9.83
CA ALA A 123 -3.52 7.58 8.66
C ALA A 123 -4.38 7.62 7.39
N VAL A 124 -4.16 8.62 6.55
CA VAL A 124 -4.79 8.73 5.23
C VAL A 124 -3.72 8.45 4.18
N ILE A 125 -3.93 7.41 3.42
CA ILE A 125 -3.02 6.98 2.36
C ILE A 125 -3.68 7.29 1.02
N ARG A 126 -3.01 8.11 0.20
CA ARG A 126 -3.45 8.45 -1.16
C ARG A 126 -2.41 7.96 -2.14
N TYR A 127 -2.81 7.16 -3.11
CA TYR A 127 -1.92 6.79 -4.21
C TYR A 127 -2.60 6.98 -5.55
N ARG A 128 -1.79 7.28 -6.57
CA ARG A 128 -2.24 7.45 -7.95
C ARG A 128 -1.43 6.57 -8.86
N TYR A 129 -2.11 5.95 -9.80
CA TYR A 129 -1.45 5.22 -10.87
C TYR A 129 -2.09 5.51 -12.23
N ALA A 130 -1.33 5.25 -13.29
CA ALA A 130 -1.81 5.30 -14.65
C ALA A 130 -1.54 3.99 -15.38
N GLU A 131 -2.46 3.64 -16.27
CA GLU A 131 -2.38 2.46 -17.12
C GLU A 131 -2.84 2.80 -18.54
N LEU A 132 -2.09 2.31 -19.54
CA LEU A 132 -2.54 2.36 -20.92
C LEU A 132 -3.37 1.10 -21.21
N LEU A 133 -4.66 1.28 -21.43
CA LEU A 133 -5.59 0.19 -21.67
C LEU A 133 -5.48 -0.34 -23.10
N ASP A 134 -5.70 -1.63 -23.28
CA ASP A 134 -5.82 -2.23 -24.58
C ASP A 134 -7.26 -2.13 -25.09
N ARG A 135 -7.39 -1.82 -26.37
CA ARG A 135 -8.68 -1.89 -27.07
C ARG A 135 -8.80 -3.28 -27.72
N HIS A 136 -9.91 -3.93 -27.45
CA HIS A 136 -10.30 -5.17 -28.08
C HIS A 136 -11.55 -4.92 -28.92
N GLU A 137 -11.39 -4.89 -30.24
CA GLU A 137 -12.46 -4.59 -31.21
C GLU A 137 -13.18 -3.27 -30.88
N ASP A 138 -14.39 -3.33 -30.32
CA ASP A 138 -15.25 -2.21 -29.98
C ASP A 138 -15.30 -1.87 -28.48
N HIS A 139 -14.55 -2.59 -27.63
CA HIS A 139 -14.57 -2.39 -26.18
C HIS A 139 -13.18 -2.23 -25.56
N ILE A 140 -13.16 -1.60 -24.39
CA ILE A 140 -11.99 -1.45 -23.53
C ILE A 140 -12.30 -2.16 -22.23
N ARG A 141 -11.36 -2.99 -21.74
CA ARG A 141 -11.48 -3.66 -20.46
C ARG A 141 -10.66 -2.91 -19.41
N LEU A 142 -11.33 -2.49 -18.34
CA LEU A 142 -10.70 -1.92 -17.16
C LEU A 142 -10.75 -2.94 -16.01
N CYS A 143 -9.61 -3.13 -15.33
CA CYS A 143 -9.53 -3.94 -14.13
C CYS A 143 -8.87 -3.13 -13.00
N VAL A 144 -9.63 -2.89 -11.93
CA VAL A 144 -9.10 -2.26 -10.72
C VAL A 144 -8.87 -3.35 -9.68
N PRO A 145 -7.60 -3.67 -9.32
CA PRO A 145 -7.33 -4.69 -8.33
C PRO A 145 -7.68 -4.15 -6.94
N THR A 146 -8.64 -4.79 -6.28
CA THR A 146 -9.05 -4.45 -4.91
C THR A 146 -8.54 -5.44 -3.87
N VAL A 147 -7.94 -6.54 -4.33
CA VAL A 147 -7.48 -7.64 -3.49
C VAL A 147 -6.08 -8.07 -3.88
N ILE A 148 -5.32 -8.53 -2.90
CA ILE A 148 -4.02 -9.16 -3.12
C ILE A 148 -4.28 -10.65 -3.27
N ALA A 149 -4.13 -11.17 -4.49
CA ALA A 149 -4.27 -12.60 -4.73
C ALA A 149 -3.12 -13.38 -4.08
N PRO A 150 -3.39 -14.59 -3.55
CA PRO A 150 -2.33 -15.49 -3.11
C PRO A 150 -1.39 -15.76 -4.30
N ARG A 151 -0.10 -15.54 -4.12
CA ARG A 151 0.90 -15.93 -5.11
C ARG A 151 1.37 -17.34 -4.78
N TYR A 152 1.45 -18.21 -5.79
CA TYR A 152 2.09 -19.49 -5.65
C TYR A 152 3.60 -19.29 -5.52
N GLY A 153 4.20 -19.77 -4.41
CA GLY A 153 5.61 -19.64 -4.10
C GLY A 153 5.87 -19.07 -2.70
N ASN A 154 7.12 -19.19 -2.24
CA ASN A 154 7.54 -18.60 -0.98
C ASN A 154 7.69 -17.09 -1.13
N ALA A 155 7.19 -16.33 -0.18
CA ALA A 155 7.38 -14.88 -0.10
C ALA A 155 8.86 -14.47 -0.15
N ALA A 156 9.73 -15.25 0.49
CA ALA A 156 11.17 -15.04 0.52
C ALA A 156 11.83 -15.12 -0.86
N ASP A 157 11.33 -15.96 -1.77
CA ASP A 157 11.85 -16.12 -3.13
C ASP A 157 11.64 -14.85 -3.98
N HIS A 158 10.73 -13.98 -3.53
CA HIS A 158 10.40 -12.70 -4.15
C HIS A 158 10.93 -11.50 -3.33
N GLY A 159 11.81 -11.74 -2.34
CA GLY A 159 12.38 -10.69 -1.50
C GLY A 159 11.39 -10.05 -0.53
N LEU A 160 10.24 -10.69 -0.28
CA LEU A 160 9.21 -10.24 0.65
C LEU A 160 9.46 -10.78 2.05
N GLN A 161 9.29 -9.94 3.04
CA GLN A 161 9.26 -10.36 4.44
C GLN A 161 7.91 -11.06 4.75
N PRO A 162 7.86 -12.01 5.68
CA PRO A 162 6.64 -12.75 6.02
C PRO A 162 5.44 -11.86 6.37
N HIS A 163 5.68 -10.71 6.98
CA HIS A 163 4.62 -9.76 7.36
C HIS A 163 4.09 -8.92 6.18
N GLN A 164 4.80 -8.88 5.06
CA GLN A 164 4.41 -8.16 3.84
C GLN A 164 3.43 -8.97 2.97
N VAL A 165 3.28 -10.26 3.25
CA VAL A 165 2.39 -11.15 2.50
C VAL A 165 1.17 -11.48 3.36
N PRO A 166 -0.05 -11.35 2.82
CA PRO A 166 -1.23 -11.86 3.52
C PRO A 166 -1.07 -13.35 3.74
N GLY A 167 -1.15 -13.80 5.00
CA GLY A 167 -1.17 -15.24 5.31
C GLY A 167 -2.36 -15.89 4.61
N VAL A 168 -2.09 -16.91 3.82
CA VAL A 168 -3.12 -17.80 3.28
C VAL A 168 -3.05 -19.05 4.14
N ASP A 169 -4.02 -19.23 5.03
CA ASP A 169 -4.25 -20.52 5.66
C ASP A 169 -4.78 -21.45 4.58
N MET A 170 -3.91 -22.33 4.10
CA MET A 170 -4.34 -23.45 3.26
C MET A 170 -5.04 -24.45 4.17
N LEU A 171 -6.35 -24.58 4.02
CA LEU A 171 -7.14 -25.66 4.59
C LEU A 171 -6.85 -26.97 3.88
#